data_cdde9e68ef983eb3ec2d9ad1cfeae39c
#
_entry.id   cdde9e68ef983eb3ec2d9ad1cfeae39c
#
_cell.length_a   1.000
_cell.length_b   1.000
_cell.length_c   1.000
_cell.angle_alpha   90.00
_cell.angle_beta   90.00
_cell.angle_gamma   90.00
#
_symmetry.space_group_name_H-M   'P 1'
#
loop_
_entity.id
_entity.type
_entity.pdbx_description
1 polymer ?
#
loop_
_entity_poly.entity_id
_entity_poly.type
_entity_poly.pdbx_seq_one_letter_code
_entity_poly.pdbx_strand_id
1 'polypeptide(L)'
;MQEKIPGTRWYRVIAPILITCIVSFMDRVNISFALPGGMDQDLAITSQMAGVVSGIFFIGYLFLQVPGGRIAVNGSGKRFIAWSLAAWMVVSIATGFVTNHYQLLALRFVLGISEGGMLPVVLTMVSNWFPEKELGRANAFVMMFAPLGGMFTAPISGYIINVLDWRWLFIIEGLLSAAVLLVWWLVIADRPEEARWLPAREKAYLLRELAREKAQHRQKAPLSKAPLKAVFRNSGLMKLVALNFFYQTGDYGYTLWLPSILKNLTGTNMAGVGLLAAIPFVATVLGIYAISWLSDRTGKRRLWVMVSLFCFAAALLASVVLHENVVAAYIALVVCGFFLKAATSPFWSIPGRIAAPEVAGSARGVINGLGNLGGFCGPYLVGIMTLLYSQNVAICWLAGSLVIAGIFTLLLPKECDINPSEPRRHMKDDRLMSAK
;
A
#
# COMPACT_ATOMS: atom_id res chain seq x y z
N MET A 1 -31.21 -14.19 -23.93
CA MET A 1 -30.92 -13.81 -22.51
C MET A 1 -29.54 -14.33 -22.16
N GLN A 2 -28.56 -13.47 -21.97
CA GLN A 2 -27.27 -13.89 -21.37
C GLN A 2 -27.55 -14.22 -19.91
N GLU A 3 -27.57 -15.52 -19.58
CA GLU A 3 -27.73 -15.96 -18.19
C GLU A 3 -26.64 -15.36 -17.32
N LYS A 4 -27.07 -14.71 -16.23
CA LYS A 4 -26.16 -14.09 -15.24
C LYS A 4 -25.25 -15.16 -14.65
N ILE A 5 -23.94 -15.05 -14.89
CA ILE A 5 -22.94 -15.93 -14.29
C ILE A 5 -22.89 -15.65 -12.79
N PRO A 6 -22.97 -16.68 -11.91
CA PRO A 6 -22.83 -16.47 -10.47
C PRO A 6 -21.53 -15.73 -10.14
N GLY A 7 -21.56 -14.90 -9.10
CA GLY A 7 -20.43 -14.09 -8.67
C GLY A 7 -19.77 -14.61 -7.37
N THR A 8 -19.81 -15.91 -7.12
CA THR A 8 -19.36 -16.54 -5.87
C THR A 8 -17.89 -16.23 -5.55
N ARG A 9 -17.03 -16.14 -6.59
CA ARG A 9 -15.60 -15.78 -6.44
C ARG A 9 -15.38 -14.39 -5.83
N TRP A 10 -16.29 -13.44 -6.05
CA TRP A 10 -16.12 -12.08 -5.55
C TRP A 10 -16.12 -12.04 -4.03
N TYR A 11 -16.97 -12.78 -3.35
CA TYR A 11 -16.98 -12.82 -1.89
C TYR A 11 -16.14 -13.95 -1.30
N ARG A 12 -15.96 -15.08 -2.01
CA ARG A 12 -15.16 -16.21 -1.51
C ARG A 12 -13.65 -16.04 -1.72
N VAL A 13 -13.23 -15.19 -2.65
CA VAL A 13 -11.81 -14.93 -2.93
C VAL A 13 -11.42 -13.52 -2.51
N ILE A 14 -12.14 -12.48 -2.99
CA ILE A 14 -11.76 -11.09 -2.72
C ILE A 14 -11.92 -10.73 -1.25
N ALA A 15 -13.01 -11.12 -0.57
CA ALA A 15 -13.22 -10.73 0.82
C ALA A 15 -12.15 -11.32 1.76
N PRO A 16 -11.81 -12.62 1.74
CA PRO A 16 -10.71 -13.14 2.56
C PRO A 16 -9.35 -12.52 2.23
N ILE A 17 -9.05 -12.28 0.94
CA ILE A 17 -7.84 -11.58 0.52
C ILE A 17 -7.81 -10.17 1.10
N LEU A 18 -8.90 -9.40 0.96
CA LEU A 18 -8.99 -8.04 1.47
C LEU A 18 -8.85 -8.00 2.99
N ILE A 19 -9.51 -8.90 3.72
CA ILE A 19 -9.39 -9.01 5.19
C ILE A 19 -7.94 -9.31 5.57
N THR A 20 -7.28 -10.25 4.91
CA THR A 20 -5.87 -10.58 5.15
C THR A 20 -4.96 -9.38 4.92
N CYS A 21 -5.18 -8.63 3.84
CA CYS A 21 -4.43 -7.41 3.55
C CYS A 21 -4.70 -6.29 4.56
N ILE A 22 -5.94 -6.15 5.04
CA ILE A 22 -6.30 -5.19 6.09
C ILE A 22 -5.56 -5.53 7.39
N VAL A 23 -5.59 -6.78 7.84
CA VAL A 23 -4.91 -7.22 9.07
C VAL A 23 -3.40 -7.04 8.95
N SER A 24 -2.79 -7.39 7.80
CA SER A 24 -1.37 -7.06 7.56
C SER A 24 -1.09 -5.56 7.67
N PHE A 25 -1.97 -4.71 7.14
CA PHE A 25 -1.78 -3.27 7.26
C PHE A 25 -1.95 -2.78 8.71
N MET A 26 -2.85 -3.38 9.50
CA MET A 26 -3.01 -3.12 10.93
C MET A 26 -1.70 -3.39 11.68
N ASP A 27 -1.12 -4.59 11.52
CA ASP A 27 0.17 -4.98 12.14
C ASP A 27 1.34 -4.07 11.72
N ARG A 28 1.26 -3.48 10.53
CA ARG A 28 2.27 -2.52 10.05
C ARG A 28 2.20 -1.18 10.76
N VAL A 29 0.98 -0.66 11.00
CA VAL A 29 0.77 0.70 11.50
C VAL A 29 0.48 0.78 12.99
N ASN A 30 0.16 -0.34 13.68
CA ASN A 30 -0.14 -0.38 15.11
C ASN A 30 0.95 0.23 16.00
N ILE A 31 2.22 0.10 15.59
CA ILE A 31 3.37 0.70 16.29
C ILE A 31 3.22 2.23 16.44
N SER A 32 2.56 2.89 15.48
CA SER A 32 2.34 4.34 15.53
C SER A 32 1.40 4.78 16.66
N PHE A 33 0.53 3.88 17.10
CA PHE A 33 -0.34 4.08 18.27
C PHE A 33 0.32 3.61 19.56
N ALA A 34 1.06 2.50 19.51
CA ALA A 34 1.73 1.91 20.67
C ALA A 34 2.82 2.86 21.24
N LEU A 35 3.63 3.50 20.35
CA LEU A 35 4.68 4.42 20.77
C LEU A 35 4.11 5.55 21.66
N PRO A 36 3.23 6.43 21.16
CA PRO A 36 2.66 7.47 22.03
C PRO A 36 1.71 6.92 23.09
N GLY A 37 1.33 5.65 23.02
CA GLY A 37 0.48 4.95 23.97
C GLY A 37 1.19 4.43 25.24
N GLY A 38 2.47 4.78 25.44
CA GLY A 38 3.26 4.42 26.62
C GLY A 38 4.42 3.47 26.32
N MET A 39 4.49 2.88 25.12
CA MET A 39 5.60 2.00 24.75
C MET A 39 6.96 2.75 24.75
N ASP A 40 6.97 4.00 24.33
CA ASP A 40 8.17 4.86 24.31
C ASP A 40 8.74 5.05 25.72
N GLN A 41 7.89 5.24 26.72
CA GLN A 41 8.27 5.37 28.12
C GLN A 41 8.75 4.05 28.71
N ASP A 42 7.98 2.96 28.52
CA ASP A 42 8.27 1.64 29.06
C ASP A 42 9.59 1.05 28.55
N LEU A 43 9.93 1.30 27.29
CA LEU A 43 11.13 0.75 26.65
C LEU A 43 12.25 1.79 26.48
N ALA A 44 12.11 2.97 27.11
CA ALA A 44 13.03 4.10 27.03
C ALA A 44 13.43 4.45 25.58
N ILE A 45 12.42 4.58 24.71
CA ILE A 45 12.58 4.83 23.28
C ILE A 45 12.64 6.35 23.04
N THR A 46 13.76 6.85 22.52
CA THR A 46 13.89 8.23 22.05
C THR A 46 13.13 8.43 20.75
N SER A 47 12.82 9.68 20.37
CA SER A 47 12.15 9.99 19.09
C SER A 47 12.93 9.44 17.89
N GLN A 48 14.29 9.49 17.92
CA GLN A 48 15.11 8.88 16.87
C GLN A 48 14.90 7.36 16.81
N MET A 49 14.93 6.68 17.95
CA MET A 49 14.72 5.23 18.00
C MET A 49 13.30 4.87 17.57
N ALA A 50 12.29 5.66 17.92
CA ALA A 50 10.91 5.50 17.44
C ALA A 50 10.82 5.56 15.91
N GLY A 51 11.57 6.47 15.29
CA GLY A 51 11.70 6.54 13.83
C GLY A 51 12.35 5.29 13.23
N VAL A 52 13.43 4.75 13.85
CA VAL A 52 14.09 3.51 13.43
C VAL A 52 13.16 2.32 13.57
N VAL A 53 12.48 2.15 14.71
CA VAL A 53 11.55 1.07 15.00
C VAL A 53 10.38 1.07 14.01
N SER A 54 9.85 2.25 13.68
CA SER A 54 8.77 2.40 12.70
C SER A 54 9.24 2.08 11.28
N GLY A 55 10.46 2.48 10.92
CA GLY A 55 10.99 2.34 9.56
C GLY A 55 11.64 1.00 9.26
N ILE A 56 12.27 0.31 10.23
CA ILE A 56 13.05 -0.93 10.02
C ILE A 56 12.22 -2.05 9.37
N PHE A 57 10.91 -2.04 9.58
CA PHE A 57 9.96 -2.88 8.90
C PHE A 57 10.14 -2.88 7.37
N PHE A 58 10.31 -1.70 6.77
CA PHE A 58 10.43 -1.56 5.30
C PHE A 58 11.73 -2.15 4.77
N ILE A 59 12.80 -2.16 5.56
CA ILE A 59 14.04 -2.85 5.21
C ILE A 59 13.78 -4.37 5.15
N GLY A 60 13.14 -4.94 6.17
CA GLY A 60 12.73 -6.35 6.17
C GLY A 60 11.80 -6.68 5.01
N TYR A 61 10.84 -5.80 4.72
CA TYR A 61 9.83 -5.97 3.67
C TYR A 61 10.43 -6.17 2.27
N LEU A 62 11.60 -5.60 1.98
CA LEU A 62 12.26 -5.74 0.68
C LEU A 62 12.76 -7.17 0.41
N PHE A 63 13.09 -7.95 1.45
CA PHE A 63 13.70 -9.27 1.29
C PHE A 63 12.82 -10.26 0.54
N LEU A 64 11.51 -10.28 0.80
CA LEU A 64 10.60 -11.22 0.17
C LEU A 64 9.78 -10.67 -1.00
N GLN A 65 9.92 -9.39 -1.36
CA GLN A 65 9.17 -8.83 -2.49
C GLN A 65 9.41 -9.57 -3.81
N VAL A 66 10.67 -9.83 -4.14
CA VAL A 66 11.03 -10.55 -5.38
C VAL A 66 10.85 -12.05 -5.25
N PRO A 67 11.34 -12.71 -4.18
CA PRO A 67 11.09 -14.14 -3.97
C PRO A 67 9.61 -14.51 -3.90
N GLY A 68 8.79 -13.72 -3.18
CA GLY A 68 7.34 -13.94 -3.06
C GLY A 68 6.64 -14.01 -4.41
N GLY A 69 6.92 -13.09 -5.30
CA GLY A 69 6.38 -13.09 -6.66
C GLY A 69 6.73 -14.36 -7.45
N ARG A 70 7.97 -14.86 -7.32
CA ARG A 70 8.39 -16.12 -7.97
C ARG A 70 7.69 -17.35 -7.39
N ILE A 71 7.53 -17.39 -6.05
CA ILE A 71 6.84 -18.49 -5.37
C ILE A 71 5.36 -18.52 -5.78
N ALA A 72 4.71 -17.36 -5.94
CA ALA A 72 3.32 -17.29 -6.39
C ALA A 72 3.10 -17.86 -7.79
N VAL A 73 4.07 -17.66 -8.70
CA VAL A 73 3.97 -18.15 -10.09
C VAL A 73 4.24 -19.65 -10.18
N ASN A 74 5.24 -20.17 -9.44
CA ASN A 74 5.74 -21.53 -9.58
C ASN A 74 5.27 -22.49 -8.47
N GLY A 75 4.63 -21.98 -7.42
CA GLY A 75 4.19 -22.74 -6.26
C GLY A 75 2.74 -22.45 -5.86
N SER A 76 2.47 -22.49 -4.55
CA SER A 76 1.16 -22.23 -3.97
C SER A 76 1.14 -20.88 -3.25
N GLY A 77 0.38 -19.91 -3.79
CA GLY A 77 0.15 -18.63 -3.13
C GLY A 77 -0.60 -18.81 -1.80
N LYS A 78 -1.56 -19.74 -1.76
CA LYS A 78 -2.27 -20.10 -0.52
C LYS A 78 -1.32 -20.50 0.61
N ARG A 79 -0.37 -21.41 0.34
CA ARG A 79 0.60 -21.86 1.33
C ARG A 79 1.55 -20.76 1.74
N PHE A 80 2.03 -19.96 0.77
CA PHE A 80 2.92 -18.84 1.08
C PHE A 80 2.25 -17.85 2.04
N ILE A 81 1.03 -17.39 1.73
CA ILE A 81 0.29 -16.47 2.59
C ILE A 81 -0.02 -17.09 3.96
N ALA A 82 -0.35 -18.40 4.01
CA ALA A 82 -0.56 -19.08 5.30
C ALA A 82 0.70 -19.09 6.18
N TRP A 83 1.88 -19.36 5.61
CA TRP A 83 3.15 -19.27 6.33
C TRP A 83 3.48 -17.83 6.76
N SER A 84 3.24 -16.86 5.88
CA SER A 84 3.38 -15.45 6.22
C SER A 84 2.47 -15.07 7.39
N LEU A 85 1.17 -15.41 7.33
CA LEU A 85 0.20 -15.20 8.40
C LEU A 85 0.65 -15.83 9.73
N ALA A 86 1.12 -17.07 9.70
CA ALA A 86 1.62 -17.76 10.89
C ALA A 86 2.86 -17.06 11.47
N ALA A 87 3.78 -16.61 10.60
CA ALA A 87 4.99 -15.92 11.02
C ALA A 87 4.66 -14.57 11.65
N TRP A 88 3.86 -13.73 11.00
CA TRP A 88 3.54 -12.41 11.58
C TRP A 88 2.63 -12.52 12.82
N MET A 89 1.73 -13.50 12.89
CA MET A 89 0.97 -13.82 14.11
C MET A 89 1.90 -14.02 15.31
N VAL A 90 2.90 -14.90 15.15
CA VAL A 90 3.87 -15.19 16.22
C VAL A 90 4.68 -13.93 16.56
N VAL A 91 5.14 -13.19 15.57
CA VAL A 91 5.93 -11.96 15.76
C VAL A 91 5.09 -10.88 16.44
N SER A 92 3.82 -10.71 16.04
CA SER A 92 2.92 -9.73 16.66
C SER A 92 2.68 -10.07 18.12
N ILE A 93 2.31 -11.32 18.45
CA ILE A 93 2.14 -11.76 19.83
C ILE A 93 3.44 -11.57 20.63
N ALA A 94 4.61 -11.97 20.09
CA ALA A 94 5.90 -11.81 20.74
C ALA A 94 6.23 -10.34 21.01
N THR A 95 5.77 -9.39 20.15
CA THR A 95 5.96 -7.96 20.38
C THR A 95 5.27 -7.46 21.65
N GLY A 96 4.16 -8.10 22.07
CA GLY A 96 3.52 -7.79 23.35
C GLY A 96 4.35 -8.12 24.58
N PHE A 97 5.40 -8.96 24.45
CA PHE A 97 6.26 -9.41 25.56
C PHE A 97 7.67 -8.79 25.54
N VAL A 98 7.96 -7.85 24.67
CA VAL A 98 9.29 -7.21 24.60
C VAL A 98 9.57 -6.40 25.85
N THR A 99 10.83 -6.43 26.29
CA THR A 99 11.31 -5.73 27.48
C THR A 99 12.33 -4.65 27.17
N ASN A 100 12.81 -4.57 25.91
CA ASN A 100 13.75 -3.54 25.46
C ASN A 100 13.58 -3.26 23.97
N HIS A 101 14.09 -2.10 23.53
CA HIS A 101 13.98 -1.65 22.15
C HIS A 101 14.75 -2.50 21.13
N TYR A 102 15.79 -3.27 21.51
CA TYR A 102 16.51 -4.15 20.59
C TYR A 102 15.66 -5.36 20.17
N GLN A 103 14.93 -5.96 21.14
CA GLN A 103 13.97 -7.01 20.84
C GLN A 103 12.87 -6.49 19.91
N LEU A 104 12.36 -5.28 20.16
CA LEU A 104 11.37 -4.64 19.33
C LEU A 104 11.89 -4.41 17.90
N LEU A 105 13.12 -3.91 17.73
CA LEU A 105 13.75 -3.74 16.42
C LEU A 105 13.85 -5.06 15.66
N ALA A 106 14.31 -6.12 16.32
CA ALA A 106 14.43 -7.44 15.71
C ALA A 106 13.07 -7.97 15.24
N LEU A 107 12.05 -7.89 16.10
CA LEU A 107 10.69 -8.32 15.75
C LEU A 107 10.07 -7.48 14.63
N ARG A 108 10.27 -6.16 14.62
CA ARG A 108 9.79 -5.28 13.53
C ARG A 108 10.47 -5.60 12.20
N PHE A 109 11.76 -5.95 12.20
CA PHE A 109 12.48 -6.38 11.01
C PHE A 109 11.93 -7.72 10.49
N VAL A 110 11.74 -8.71 11.37
CA VAL A 110 11.18 -10.04 11.03
C VAL A 110 9.74 -9.91 10.56
N LEU A 111 8.94 -9.02 11.17
CA LEU A 111 7.59 -8.69 10.70
C LEU A 111 7.62 -8.20 9.25
N GLY A 112 8.54 -7.28 8.94
CA GLY A 112 8.75 -6.80 7.58
C GLY A 112 9.05 -7.94 6.60
N ILE A 113 9.97 -8.85 6.95
CA ILE A 113 10.27 -10.03 6.13
C ILE A 113 9.01 -10.86 5.91
N SER A 114 8.26 -11.18 6.95
CA SER A 114 7.09 -12.06 6.87
C SER A 114 5.98 -11.49 5.96
N GLU A 115 5.84 -10.16 5.88
CA GLU A 115 4.84 -9.49 5.04
C GLU A 115 5.33 -9.15 3.63
N GLY A 116 6.65 -9.07 3.40
CA GLY A 116 7.23 -8.47 2.20
C GLY A 116 6.79 -9.11 0.88
N GLY A 117 6.50 -10.40 0.87
CA GLY A 117 6.03 -11.13 -0.31
C GLY A 117 4.53 -11.14 -0.51
N MET A 118 3.74 -10.64 0.44
CA MET A 118 2.28 -10.81 0.44
C MET A 118 1.61 -10.16 -0.78
N LEU A 119 1.87 -8.90 -1.04
CA LEU A 119 1.17 -8.16 -2.11
C LEU A 119 1.40 -8.76 -3.51
N PRO A 120 2.62 -9.05 -3.97
CA PRO A 120 2.83 -9.70 -5.27
C PRO A 120 2.18 -11.09 -5.34
N VAL A 121 2.15 -11.86 -4.25
CA VAL A 121 1.48 -13.16 -4.19
C VAL A 121 -0.03 -13.00 -4.34
N VAL A 122 -0.64 -12.09 -3.58
CA VAL A 122 -2.08 -11.79 -3.65
C VAL A 122 -2.49 -11.35 -5.05
N LEU A 123 -1.76 -10.43 -5.68
CA LEU A 123 -2.05 -9.97 -7.04
C LEU A 123 -1.96 -11.10 -8.07
N THR A 124 -1.00 -12.02 -7.89
CA THR A 124 -0.88 -13.21 -8.73
C THR A 124 -2.08 -14.16 -8.51
N MET A 125 -2.49 -14.38 -7.26
CA MET A 125 -3.67 -15.18 -6.95
C MET A 125 -4.94 -14.58 -7.57
N VAL A 126 -5.13 -13.26 -7.46
CA VAL A 126 -6.26 -12.57 -8.09
C VAL A 126 -6.26 -12.78 -9.60
N SER A 127 -5.10 -12.71 -10.26
CA SER A 127 -5.00 -12.97 -11.71
C SER A 127 -5.29 -14.42 -12.10
N ASN A 128 -5.14 -15.37 -11.19
CA ASN A 128 -5.54 -16.76 -11.43
C ASN A 128 -7.07 -16.99 -11.33
N TRP A 129 -7.79 -16.06 -10.69
CA TRP A 129 -9.23 -16.17 -10.43
C TRP A 129 -10.09 -15.27 -11.31
N PHE A 130 -9.53 -14.18 -11.84
CA PHE A 130 -10.29 -13.16 -12.56
C PHE A 130 -9.75 -12.97 -13.98
N PRO A 131 -10.62 -13.17 -15.02
CA PRO A 131 -10.28 -12.82 -16.40
C PRO A 131 -9.89 -11.33 -16.55
N GLU A 132 -9.12 -10.99 -17.59
CA GLU A 132 -8.62 -9.63 -17.86
C GLU A 132 -9.71 -8.56 -17.80
N LYS A 133 -10.94 -8.89 -18.26
CA LYS A 133 -12.09 -7.97 -18.23
C LYS A 133 -12.52 -7.56 -16.81
N GLU A 134 -12.24 -8.40 -15.82
CA GLU A 134 -12.64 -8.21 -14.42
C GLU A 134 -11.46 -7.90 -13.51
N LEU A 135 -10.24 -8.24 -13.94
CA LEU A 135 -9.01 -8.17 -13.16
C LEU A 135 -8.75 -6.76 -12.61
N GLY A 136 -9.00 -5.73 -13.43
CA GLY A 136 -8.82 -4.34 -13.00
C GLY A 136 -9.71 -3.98 -11.80
N ARG A 137 -10.98 -4.42 -11.83
CA ARG A 137 -11.93 -4.19 -10.72
C ARG A 137 -11.56 -5.03 -9.49
N ALA A 138 -11.16 -6.28 -9.66
CA ALA A 138 -10.74 -7.15 -8.56
C ALA A 138 -9.51 -6.57 -7.84
N ASN A 139 -8.50 -6.12 -8.59
CA ASN A 139 -7.33 -5.47 -8.02
C ASN A 139 -7.68 -4.16 -7.32
N ALA A 140 -8.63 -3.36 -7.83
CA ALA A 140 -9.09 -2.14 -7.18
C ALA A 140 -9.68 -2.42 -5.79
N PHE A 141 -10.52 -3.47 -5.66
CA PHE A 141 -11.05 -3.89 -4.36
C PHE A 141 -9.94 -4.30 -3.39
N VAL A 142 -8.96 -5.09 -3.86
CA VAL A 142 -7.83 -5.48 -3.01
C VAL A 142 -7.04 -4.25 -2.55
N MET A 143 -6.76 -3.30 -3.45
CA MET A 143 -5.98 -2.10 -3.11
C MET A 143 -6.65 -1.16 -2.12
N MET A 144 -7.93 -1.32 -1.82
CA MET A 144 -8.62 -0.59 -0.75
C MET A 144 -8.13 -0.98 0.66
N PHE A 145 -7.29 -2.02 0.79
CA PHE A 145 -6.84 -2.51 2.09
C PHE A 145 -6.13 -1.43 2.93
N ALA A 146 -5.33 -0.56 2.32
CA ALA A 146 -4.54 0.41 3.07
C ALA A 146 -5.40 1.51 3.74
N PRO A 147 -6.27 2.24 3.02
CA PRO A 147 -7.15 3.21 3.66
C PRO A 147 -8.16 2.57 4.61
N LEU A 148 -8.72 1.40 4.26
CA LEU A 148 -9.63 0.67 5.15
C LEU A 148 -8.88 0.17 6.39
N GLY A 149 -7.67 -0.38 6.22
CA GLY A 149 -6.83 -0.80 7.33
C GLY A 149 -6.56 0.34 8.30
N GLY A 150 -6.12 1.51 7.81
CA GLY A 150 -5.92 2.69 8.67
C GLY A 150 -7.18 3.17 9.37
N MET A 151 -8.32 3.17 8.66
CA MET A 151 -9.62 3.56 9.20
C MET A 151 -10.07 2.66 10.37
N PHE A 152 -9.82 1.35 10.29
CA PHE A 152 -10.17 0.41 11.36
C PHE A 152 -9.10 0.33 12.44
N THR A 153 -7.81 0.32 12.08
CA THR A 153 -6.71 0.26 13.07
C THR A 153 -6.77 1.41 14.04
N ALA A 154 -7.01 2.63 13.57
CA ALA A 154 -6.91 3.82 14.39
C ALA A 154 -7.85 3.76 15.62
N PRO A 155 -9.19 3.60 15.50
CA PRO A 155 -10.06 3.54 16.67
C PRO A 155 -9.85 2.25 17.50
N ILE A 156 -9.56 1.11 16.86
CA ILE A 156 -9.34 -0.15 17.57
C ILE A 156 -8.09 -0.06 18.43
N SER A 157 -6.96 0.37 17.86
CA SER A 157 -5.69 0.52 18.58
C SER A 157 -5.81 1.55 19.71
N GLY A 158 -6.43 2.71 19.42
CA GLY A 158 -6.66 3.74 20.41
C GLY A 158 -7.50 3.27 21.59
N TYR A 159 -8.57 2.51 21.32
CA TYR A 159 -9.44 1.95 22.35
C TYR A 159 -8.72 0.89 23.20
N ILE A 160 -8.05 -0.07 22.57
CA ILE A 160 -7.31 -1.12 23.29
C ILE A 160 -6.27 -0.52 24.22
N ILE A 161 -5.45 0.42 23.73
CA ILE A 161 -4.40 1.07 24.52
C ILE A 161 -5.01 1.87 25.68
N ASN A 162 -6.16 2.52 25.47
CA ASN A 162 -6.79 3.32 26.51
C ASN A 162 -7.39 2.48 27.64
N VAL A 163 -7.88 1.27 27.35
CA VAL A 163 -8.56 0.38 28.33
C VAL A 163 -7.57 -0.59 28.97
N LEU A 164 -6.62 -1.07 28.20
CA LEU A 164 -5.63 -2.05 28.66
C LEU A 164 -4.24 -1.42 28.70
N ASP A 165 -3.38 -1.74 27.71
CA ASP A 165 -2.11 -1.10 27.43
C ASP A 165 -1.63 -1.41 26.01
N TRP A 166 -0.46 -0.91 25.60
CA TRP A 166 0.11 -1.14 24.28
C TRP A 166 0.50 -2.61 24.02
N ARG A 167 0.79 -3.42 25.05
CA ARG A 167 1.15 -4.85 24.91
C ARG A 167 -0.02 -5.65 24.40
N TRP A 168 -1.19 -5.40 24.97
CA TRP A 168 -2.43 -6.04 24.55
C TRP A 168 -2.84 -5.72 23.11
N LEU A 169 -2.45 -4.55 22.59
CA LEU A 169 -2.67 -4.25 21.18
C LEU A 169 -2.03 -5.31 20.29
N PHE A 170 -0.75 -5.62 20.49
CA PHE A 170 -0.04 -6.61 19.69
C PHE A 170 -0.54 -8.05 19.91
N ILE A 171 -0.89 -8.40 21.14
CA ILE A 171 -1.44 -9.71 21.47
C ILE A 171 -2.79 -9.93 20.79
N ILE A 172 -3.71 -8.94 20.87
CA ILE A 172 -5.05 -9.02 20.27
C ILE A 172 -4.97 -9.05 18.75
N GLU A 173 -4.15 -8.22 18.13
CA GLU A 173 -3.97 -8.22 16.67
C GLU A 173 -3.30 -9.51 16.19
N GLY A 174 -2.34 -10.07 16.95
CA GLY A 174 -1.78 -11.37 16.66
C GLY A 174 -2.80 -12.52 16.75
N LEU A 175 -3.70 -12.50 17.72
CA LEU A 175 -4.82 -13.45 17.83
C LEU A 175 -5.83 -13.27 16.70
N LEU A 176 -6.08 -12.03 16.26
CA LEU A 176 -6.89 -11.75 15.07
C LEU A 176 -6.25 -12.37 13.83
N SER A 177 -4.92 -12.27 13.69
CA SER A 177 -4.16 -12.90 12.60
C SER A 177 -4.30 -14.42 12.63
N ALA A 178 -4.38 -15.07 13.82
CA ALA A 178 -4.68 -16.49 13.94
C ALA A 178 -6.07 -16.85 13.42
N ALA A 179 -7.08 -16.04 13.74
CA ALA A 179 -8.45 -16.24 13.22
C ALA A 179 -8.49 -16.09 11.70
N VAL A 180 -7.78 -15.09 11.15
CA VAL A 180 -7.68 -14.88 9.70
C VAL A 180 -6.93 -16.04 9.04
N LEU A 181 -5.87 -16.56 9.63
CA LEU A 181 -5.15 -17.76 9.14
C LEU A 181 -6.08 -18.97 9.03
N LEU A 182 -6.92 -19.22 10.03
CA LEU A 182 -7.90 -20.29 10.00
C LEU A 182 -8.89 -20.12 8.84
N VAL A 183 -9.48 -18.93 8.70
CA VAL A 183 -10.40 -18.61 7.59
C VAL A 183 -9.70 -18.75 6.24
N TRP A 184 -8.46 -18.23 6.11
CA TRP A 184 -7.64 -18.36 4.92
C TRP A 184 -7.44 -19.80 4.50
N TRP A 185 -7.05 -20.65 5.44
CA TRP A 185 -6.78 -22.07 5.17
C TRP A 185 -8.01 -22.82 4.71
N LEU A 186 -9.16 -22.55 5.32
CA LEU A 186 -10.43 -23.24 5.04
C LEU A 186 -11.10 -22.77 3.75
N VAL A 187 -10.99 -21.46 3.41
CA VAL A 187 -11.81 -20.86 2.33
C VAL A 187 -11.03 -20.72 1.03
N ILE A 188 -9.74 -20.34 1.09
CA ILE A 188 -8.97 -20.00 -0.10
C ILE A 188 -8.48 -21.25 -0.83
N ALA A 189 -8.56 -21.20 -2.17
CA ALA A 189 -7.91 -22.14 -3.09
C ALA A 189 -6.99 -21.33 -4.04
N ASP A 190 -5.90 -21.94 -4.51
CA ASP A 190 -4.96 -21.29 -5.43
C ASP A 190 -5.56 -21.03 -6.81
N ARG A 191 -6.41 -21.94 -7.26
CA ARG A 191 -7.00 -21.94 -8.62
C ARG A 191 -8.47 -22.37 -8.60
N PRO A 192 -9.26 -21.96 -9.61
CA PRO A 192 -10.66 -22.38 -9.73
C PRO A 192 -10.84 -23.90 -9.80
N GLU A 193 -9.86 -24.65 -10.36
CA GLU A 193 -9.91 -26.11 -10.46
C GLU A 193 -10.01 -26.79 -9.09
N GLU A 194 -9.32 -26.25 -8.08
CA GLU A 194 -9.18 -26.80 -6.74
C GLU A 194 -10.37 -26.45 -5.83
N ALA A 195 -11.16 -25.44 -6.21
CA ALA A 195 -12.25 -24.92 -5.39
C ALA A 195 -13.48 -25.84 -5.44
N ARG A 196 -13.73 -26.55 -4.34
CA ARG A 196 -14.92 -27.43 -4.19
C ARG A 196 -16.21 -26.65 -4.00
N TRP A 197 -16.14 -25.44 -3.47
CA TRP A 197 -17.26 -24.55 -3.20
C TRP A 197 -17.75 -23.77 -4.44
N LEU A 198 -17.01 -23.82 -5.56
CA LEU A 198 -17.32 -23.06 -6.76
C LEU A 198 -18.45 -23.73 -7.55
N PRO A 199 -19.56 -23.02 -7.86
CA PRO A 199 -20.64 -23.57 -8.68
C PRO A 199 -20.14 -24.04 -10.05
N ALA A 200 -20.61 -25.17 -10.52
CA ALA A 200 -20.15 -25.81 -11.76
C ALA A 200 -20.21 -24.88 -12.99
N ARG A 201 -21.26 -24.07 -13.11
CA ARG A 201 -21.41 -23.08 -14.20
C ARG A 201 -20.33 -21.98 -14.13
N GLU A 202 -20.07 -21.43 -12.95
CA GLU A 202 -19.05 -20.41 -12.74
C GLU A 202 -17.63 -20.98 -12.97
N LYS A 203 -17.40 -22.22 -12.51
CA LYS A 203 -16.15 -22.95 -12.75
C LYS A 203 -15.89 -23.17 -14.24
N ALA A 204 -16.87 -23.65 -14.98
CA ALA A 204 -16.75 -23.86 -16.43
C ALA A 204 -16.47 -22.55 -17.19
N TYR A 205 -17.14 -21.46 -16.82
CA TYR A 205 -16.88 -20.12 -17.38
C TYR A 205 -15.42 -19.68 -17.14
N LEU A 206 -14.97 -19.75 -15.89
CA LEU A 206 -13.62 -19.31 -15.52
C LEU A 206 -12.54 -20.11 -16.24
N LEU A 207 -12.66 -21.44 -16.25
CA LEU A 207 -11.69 -22.31 -16.91
C LEU A 207 -11.62 -22.02 -18.42
N ARG A 208 -12.76 -21.78 -19.05
CA ARG A 208 -12.83 -21.44 -20.48
C ARG A 208 -12.17 -20.10 -20.79
N GLU A 209 -12.53 -19.03 -20.05
CA GLU A 209 -11.99 -17.68 -20.29
C GLU A 209 -10.49 -17.61 -19.98
N LEU A 210 -10.04 -18.14 -18.83
CA LEU A 210 -8.62 -18.16 -18.46
C LEU A 210 -7.78 -19.01 -19.42
N ALA A 211 -8.32 -20.14 -19.92
CA ALA A 211 -7.63 -20.94 -20.94
C ALA A 211 -7.52 -20.18 -22.27
N ARG A 212 -8.58 -19.45 -22.68
CA ARG A 212 -8.58 -18.61 -23.87
C ARG A 212 -7.53 -17.50 -23.79
N GLU A 213 -7.47 -16.79 -22.67
CA GLU A 213 -6.50 -15.73 -22.44
C GLU A 213 -5.06 -16.27 -22.44
N LYS A 214 -4.80 -17.41 -21.77
CA LYS A 214 -3.49 -18.08 -21.79
C LYS A 214 -3.07 -18.49 -23.22
N ALA A 215 -4.00 -18.97 -24.04
CA ALA A 215 -3.71 -19.32 -25.43
C ALA A 215 -3.35 -18.09 -26.26
N GLN A 216 -4.06 -16.96 -26.09
CA GLN A 216 -3.77 -15.69 -26.76
C GLN A 216 -2.42 -15.11 -26.33
N HIS A 217 -2.06 -15.21 -25.04
CA HIS A 217 -0.74 -14.76 -24.57
C HIS A 217 0.42 -15.64 -25.04
N ARG A 218 0.22 -16.94 -25.22
CA ARG A 218 1.25 -17.83 -25.79
C ARG A 218 1.55 -17.54 -27.27
N GLN A 219 0.60 -17.01 -28.01
CA GLN A 219 0.81 -16.63 -29.42
C GLN A 219 1.56 -15.30 -29.57
N LYS A 220 1.48 -14.40 -28.56
CA LYS A 220 2.34 -13.22 -28.48
C LYS A 220 3.68 -13.70 -27.95
N ALA A 221 4.73 -13.60 -28.79
CA ALA A 221 6.10 -14.06 -28.51
C ALA A 221 6.52 -13.87 -27.05
N PRO A 222 7.31 -14.79 -26.45
CA PRO A 222 7.79 -14.62 -25.10
C PRO A 222 8.55 -13.31 -25.03
N LEU A 223 8.05 -12.37 -24.23
CA LEU A 223 8.75 -11.13 -23.94
C LEU A 223 10.12 -11.52 -23.38
N SER A 224 11.17 -11.28 -24.14
CA SER A 224 12.54 -11.48 -23.70
C SER A 224 12.68 -10.77 -22.36
N LYS A 225 13.22 -11.45 -21.34
CA LYS A 225 13.48 -10.85 -20.05
C LYS A 225 14.52 -9.76 -20.25
N ALA A 226 14.05 -8.54 -20.52
CA ALA A 226 14.97 -7.42 -20.65
C ALA A 226 15.77 -7.29 -19.35
N PRO A 227 17.10 -7.11 -19.43
CA PRO A 227 17.96 -7.06 -18.26
C PRO A 227 17.55 -5.87 -17.38
N LEU A 228 17.55 -6.05 -16.05
CA LEU A 228 17.30 -5.00 -15.06
C LEU A 228 18.11 -3.72 -15.36
N LYS A 229 19.30 -3.88 -15.95
CA LYS A 229 20.17 -2.78 -16.40
C LYS A 229 19.44 -1.82 -17.36
N ALA A 230 18.50 -2.28 -18.17
CA ALA A 230 17.72 -1.44 -19.07
C ALA A 230 16.79 -0.47 -18.30
N VAL A 231 16.28 -0.88 -17.14
CA VAL A 231 15.48 0.00 -16.25
C VAL A 231 16.34 1.14 -15.73
N PHE A 232 17.54 0.84 -15.22
CA PHE A 232 18.45 1.85 -14.66
C PHE A 232 19.03 2.81 -15.71
N ARG A 233 19.07 2.43 -16.97
CA ARG A 233 19.51 3.31 -18.07
C ARG A 233 18.42 4.25 -18.58
N ASN A 234 17.16 4.01 -18.23
CA ASN A 234 16.04 4.85 -18.65
C ASN A 234 15.81 6.00 -17.65
N SER A 235 16.17 7.22 -18.05
CA SER A 235 16.04 8.43 -17.23
C SER A 235 14.60 8.66 -16.75
N GLY A 236 13.58 8.39 -17.58
CA GLY A 236 12.17 8.53 -17.21
C GLY A 236 11.77 7.57 -16.07
N LEU A 237 12.25 6.32 -16.15
CA LEU A 237 12.00 5.32 -15.09
C LEU A 237 12.72 5.68 -13.80
N MET A 238 13.95 6.20 -13.86
CA MET A 238 14.68 6.64 -12.67
C MET A 238 14.05 7.86 -12.01
N LYS A 239 13.45 8.78 -12.79
CA LYS A 239 12.65 9.87 -12.24
C LYS A 239 11.41 9.35 -11.49
N LEU A 240 10.77 8.28 -12.00
CA LEU A 240 9.64 7.63 -11.29
C LEU A 240 10.10 6.93 -10.00
N VAL A 241 11.30 6.34 -9.97
CA VAL A 241 11.89 5.77 -8.74
C VAL A 241 12.08 6.86 -7.70
N ALA A 242 12.72 7.97 -8.08
CA ALA A 242 12.96 9.11 -7.18
C ALA A 242 11.63 9.72 -6.69
N LEU A 243 10.68 9.95 -7.61
CA LEU A 243 9.34 10.42 -7.27
C LEU A 243 8.69 9.53 -6.22
N ASN A 244 8.67 8.20 -6.46
CA ASN A 244 8.04 7.25 -5.53
C ASN A 244 8.76 7.21 -4.18
N PHE A 245 10.09 7.28 -4.16
CA PHE A 245 10.87 7.33 -2.93
C PHE A 245 10.50 8.53 -2.06
N PHE A 246 10.50 9.74 -2.61
CA PHE A 246 10.15 10.95 -1.87
C PHE A 246 8.66 11.00 -1.51
N TYR A 247 7.78 10.49 -2.36
CA TYR A 247 6.37 10.33 -2.04
C TYR A 247 6.15 9.39 -0.86
N GLN A 248 6.76 8.20 -0.89
CA GLN A 248 6.65 7.23 0.21
C GLN A 248 7.31 7.74 1.51
N THR A 249 8.34 8.60 1.41
CA THR A 249 8.91 9.30 2.56
C THR A 249 7.87 10.18 3.25
N GLY A 250 7.15 11.01 2.50
CA GLY A 250 6.08 11.85 3.04
C GLY A 250 4.88 11.03 3.53
N ASP A 251 4.46 10.03 2.76
CA ASP A 251 3.31 9.18 3.03
C ASP A 251 3.47 8.39 4.34
N TYR A 252 4.54 7.62 4.48
CA TYR A 252 4.78 6.83 5.70
C TYR A 252 5.29 7.67 6.87
N GLY A 253 5.99 8.77 6.61
CA GLY A 253 6.33 9.73 7.64
C GLY A 253 5.07 10.29 8.30
N TYR A 254 4.10 10.76 7.51
CA TYR A 254 2.80 11.21 8.01
C TYR A 254 2.03 10.08 8.69
N THR A 255 1.83 8.94 8.02
CA THR A 255 1.01 7.83 8.51
C THR A 255 1.47 7.30 9.85
N LEU A 256 2.79 7.10 10.03
CA LEU A 256 3.34 6.50 11.24
C LEU A 256 3.52 7.49 12.40
N TRP A 257 3.55 8.79 12.11
CA TRP A 257 3.65 9.81 13.16
C TRP A 257 2.33 10.52 13.44
N LEU A 258 1.27 10.29 12.65
CA LEU A 258 -0.04 10.92 12.83
C LEU A 258 -0.61 10.78 14.25
N PRO A 259 -0.59 9.60 14.91
CA PRO A 259 -1.08 9.48 16.28
C PRO A 259 -0.29 10.32 17.28
N SER A 260 1.04 10.37 17.16
CA SER A 260 1.89 11.22 18.00
C SER A 260 1.62 12.71 17.77
N ILE A 261 1.43 13.12 16.50
CA ILE A 261 1.09 14.50 16.14
C ILE A 261 -0.26 14.87 16.76
N LEU A 262 -1.27 14.01 16.63
CA LEU A 262 -2.60 14.25 17.19
C LEU A 262 -2.60 14.29 18.72
N LYS A 263 -1.86 13.39 19.37
CA LYS A 263 -1.73 13.37 20.83
C LYS A 263 -1.12 14.68 21.34
N ASN A 264 -0.05 15.14 20.70
CA ASN A 264 0.62 16.40 21.07
C ASN A 264 -0.24 17.63 20.78
N LEU A 265 -0.98 17.63 19.66
CA LEU A 265 -1.84 18.73 19.23
C LEU A 265 -3.07 18.88 20.13
N THR A 266 -3.69 17.76 20.51
CA THR A 266 -5.00 17.79 21.18
C THR A 266 -4.95 17.51 22.67
N GLY A 267 -3.86 16.90 23.18
CA GLY A 267 -3.74 16.48 24.58
C GLY A 267 -4.73 15.39 25.01
N THR A 268 -5.49 14.80 24.06
CA THR A 268 -6.53 13.81 24.38
C THR A 268 -5.95 12.43 24.70
N ASN A 269 -6.75 11.55 25.29
CA ASN A 269 -6.37 10.16 25.55
C ASN A 269 -6.25 9.34 24.25
N MET A 270 -5.72 8.12 24.34
CA MET A 270 -5.46 7.29 23.15
C MET A 270 -6.74 6.88 22.41
N ALA A 271 -7.87 6.74 23.08
CA ALA A 271 -9.16 6.49 22.43
C ALA A 271 -9.58 7.68 21.55
N GLY A 272 -9.43 8.91 22.04
CA GLY A 272 -9.66 10.15 21.30
C GLY A 272 -8.71 10.29 20.11
N VAL A 273 -7.40 10.01 20.33
CA VAL A 273 -6.39 10.00 19.25
C VAL A 273 -6.79 8.99 18.15
N GLY A 274 -7.23 7.80 18.53
CA GLY A 274 -7.67 6.78 17.57
C GLY A 274 -8.85 7.23 16.72
N LEU A 275 -9.88 7.82 17.35
CA LEU A 275 -11.06 8.35 16.63
C LEU A 275 -10.67 9.51 15.69
N LEU A 276 -9.85 10.45 16.16
CA LEU A 276 -9.38 11.55 15.34
C LEU A 276 -8.51 11.07 14.18
N ALA A 277 -7.65 10.07 14.38
CA ALA A 277 -6.81 9.52 13.33
C ALA A 277 -7.60 8.74 12.26
N ALA A 278 -8.79 8.23 12.56
CA ALA A 278 -9.63 7.54 11.58
C ALA A 278 -10.15 8.48 10.48
N ILE A 279 -10.46 9.73 10.80
CA ILE A 279 -11.05 10.68 9.85
C ILE A 279 -10.13 11.01 8.66
N PRO A 280 -8.83 11.27 8.81
CA PRO A 280 -7.88 11.36 7.70
C PRO A 280 -7.89 10.13 6.78
N PHE A 281 -8.01 8.90 7.32
CA PHE A 281 -8.09 7.70 6.49
C PHE A 281 -9.42 7.58 5.73
N VAL A 282 -10.53 8.04 6.31
CA VAL A 282 -11.80 8.18 5.56
C VAL A 282 -11.63 9.19 4.42
N ALA A 283 -11.01 10.34 4.69
CA ALA A 283 -10.70 11.33 3.67
C ALA A 283 -9.80 10.76 2.56
N THR A 284 -8.89 9.81 2.88
CA THR A 284 -8.04 9.13 1.89
C THR A 284 -8.87 8.36 0.85
N VAL A 285 -9.95 7.68 1.28
CA VAL A 285 -10.85 6.97 0.34
C VAL A 285 -11.47 7.95 -0.63
N LEU A 286 -11.97 9.09 -0.12
CA LEU A 286 -12.56 10.14 -0.95
C LEU A 286 -11.54 10.74 -1.93
N GLY A 287 -10.31 10.99 -1.47
CA GLY A 287 -9.22 11.53 -2.27
C GLY A 287 -8.79 10.59 -3.40
N ILE A 288 -8.64 9.30 -3.13
CA ILE A 288 -8.35 8.29 -4.15
C ILE A 288 -9.42 8.32 -5.24
N TYR A 289 -10.69 8.29 -4.85
CA TYR A 289 -11.80 8.26 -5.80
C TYR A 289 -11.85 9.55 -6.63
N ALA A 290 -11.83 10.72 -5.99
CA ALA A 290 -11.94 12.01 -6.65
C ALA A 290 -10.79 12.27 -7.64
N ILE A 291 -9.55 12.05 -7.23
CA ILE A 291 -8.37 12.29 -8.08
C ILE A 291 -8.26 11.25 -9.19
N SER A 292 -8.60 9.97 -8.93
CA SER A 292 -8.64 8.95 -9.98
C SER A 292 -9.67 9.31 -11.05
N TRP A 293 -10.89 9.71 -10.66
CA TRP A 293 -11.94 10.13 -11.57
C TRP A 293 -11.54 11.36 -12.40
N LEU A 294 -10.95 12.40 -11.77
CA LEU A 294 -10.45 13.59 -12.45
C LEU A 294 -9.31 13.25 -13.42
N SER A 295 -8.39 12.39 -13.00
CA SER A 295 -7.28 11.93 -13.83
C SER A 295 -7.76 11.16 -15.07
N ASP A 296 -8.75 10.28 -14.91
CA ASP A 296 -9.31 9.51 -16.02
C ASP A 296 -10.14 10.38 -16.97
N ARG A 297 -10.90 11.35 -16.43
CA ARG A 297 -11.70 12.28 -17.23
C ARG A 297 -10.86 13.23 -18.06
N THR A 298 -9.76 13.74 -17.50
CA THR A 298 -8.91 14.74 -18.15
C THR A 298 -7.78 14.13 -18.97
N GLY A 299 -7.39 12.86 -18.69
CA GLY A 299 -6.23 12.22 -19.28
C GLY A 299 -4.88 12.75 -18.77
N LYS A 300 -4.87 13.84 -18.00
CA LYS A 300 -3.67 14.56 -17.52
C LYS A 300 -3.10 13.91 -16.25
N ARG A 301 -2.50 12.73 -16.38
CA ARG A 301 -2.03 11.93 -15.23
C ARG A 301 -0.93 12.62 -14.43
N ARG A 302 0.03 13.23 -15.11
CA ARG A 302 1.11 14.01 -14.48
C ARG A 302 0.55 15.15 -13.62
N LEU A 303 -0.42 15.91 -14.16
CA LEU A 303 -1.03 17.03 -13.45
C LEU A 303 -1.65 16.57 -12.12
N TRP A 304 -2.40 15.47 -12.12
CA TRP A 304 -3.10 15.02 -10.92
C TRP A 304 -2.16 14.39 -9.89
N VAL A 305 -1.06 13.74 -10.32
CA VAL A 305 0.03 13.35 -9.40
C VAL A 305 0.64 14.59 -8.76
N MET A 306 1.02 15.58 -9.56
CA MET A 306 1.65 16.81 -9.09
C MET A 306 0.75 17.59 -8.12
N VAL A 307 -0.51 17.83 -8.50
CA VAL A 307 -1.50 18.53 -7.65
C VAL A 307 -1.67 17.83 -6.32
N SER A 308 -1.81 16.49 -6.32
CA SER A 308 -1.95 15.72 -5.07
C SER A 308 -0.73 15.91 -4.17
N LEU A 309 0.49 15.86 -4.70
CA LEU A 309 1.72 15.98 -3.91
C LEU A 309 1.90 17.39 -3.34
N PHE A 310 1.69 18.42 -4.15
CA PHE A 310 1.80 19.82 -3.67
C PHE A 310 0.70 20.20 -2.69
N CYS A 311 -0.54 19.73 -2.90
CA CYS A 311 -1.63 19.97 -1.95
C CYS A 311 -1.37 19.22 -0.63
N PHE A 312 -0.80 18.00 -0.67
CA PHE A 312 -0.40 17.28 0.53
C PHE A 312 0.69 18.05 1.29
N ALA A 313 1.75 18.50 0.59
CA ALA A 313 2.80 19.32 1.18
C ALA A 313 2.26 20.63 1.79
N ALA A 314 1.41 21.35 1.07
CA ALA A 314 0.80 22.58 1.54
C ALA A 314 -0.07 22.36 2.79
N ALA A 315 -0.85 21.26 2.83
CA ALA A 315 -1.66 20.91 3.99
C ALA A 315 -0.80 20.55 5.21
N LEU A 316 0.34 19.85 5.02
CA LEU A 316 1.31 19.61 6.10
C LEU A 316 1.88 20.91 6.64
N LEU A 317 2.31 21.83 5.79
CA LEU A 317 2.80 23.14 6.22
C LEU A 317 1.71 23.95 6.91
N ALA A 318 0.47 23.92 6.40
CA ALA A 318 -0.66 24.57 7.05
C ALA A 318 -0.91 24.03 8.46
N SER A 319 -0.77 22.71 8.68
CA SER A 319 -0.93 22.15 10.03
C SER A 319 0.11 22.65 11.02
N VAL A 320 1.32 22.98 10.54
CA VAL A 320 2.38 23.59 11.37
C VAL A 320 2.11 25.07 11.65
N VAL A 321 1.75 25.83 10.60
CA VAL A 321 1.48 27.28 10.75
C VAL A 321 0.27 27.53 11.64
N LEU A 322 -0.74 26.67 11.56
CA LEU A 322 -1.99 26.80 12.33
C LEU A 322 -1.97 26.08 13.67
N HIS A 323 -0.80 25.66 14.17
CA HIS A 323 -0.68 24.82 15.37
C HIS A 323 -1.29 25.43 16.65
N GLU A 324 -1.37 26.76 16.76
CA GLU A 324 -2.03 27.44 17.88
C GLU A 324 -3.55 27.24 17.86
N ASN A 325 -4.15 27.02 16.70
CA ASN A 325 -5.57 26.70 16.55
C ASN A 325 -5.74 25.20 16.28
N VAL A 326 -6.01 24.43 17.35
CA VAL A 326 -6.14 22.96 17.29
C VAL A 326 -7.12 22.51 16.21
N VAL A 327 -8.26 23.19 16.03
CA VAL A 327 -9.28 22.82 15.05
C VAL A 327 -8.75 23.06 13.63
N ALA A 328 -8.14 24.21 13.38
CA ALA A 328 -7.59 24.54 12.05
C ALA A 328 -6.42 23.60 11.67
N ALA A 329 -5.51 23.32 12.61
CA ALA A 329 -4.42 22.37 12.42
C ALA A 329 -4.96 20.96 12.15
N TYR A 330 -5.97 20.51 12.88
CA TYR A 330 -6.61 19.22 12.66
C TYR A 330 -7.28 19.13 11.28
N ILE A 331 -8.01 20.16 10.85
CA ILE A 331 -8.59 20.21 9.49
C ILE A 331 -7.48 20.09 8.44
N ALA A 332 -6.36 20.76 8.62
CA ALA A 332 -5.21 20.62 7.72
C ALA A 332 -4.68 19.18 7.68
N LEU A 333 -4.61 18.47 8.82
CA LEU A 333 -4.25 17.06 8.87
C LEU A 333 -5.29 16.16 8.17
N VAL A 334 -6.58 16.47 8.24
CA VAL A 334 -7.62 15.75 7.48
C VAL A 334 -7.44 15.98 5.97
N VAL A 335 -7.09 17.20 5.54
CA VAL A 335 -6.76 17.50 4.14
C VAL A 335 -5.50 16.75 3.70
N CYS A 336 -4.48 16.60 4.57
CA CYS A 336 -3.36 15.70 4.32
C CYS A 336 -3.85 14.28 4.02
N GLY A 337 -4.77 13.75 4.84
CA GLY A 337 -5.39 12.45 4.62
C GLY A 337 -6.05 12.35 3.24
N PHE A 338 -6.80 13.37 2.79
CA PHE A 338 -7.42 13.37 1.46
C PHE A 338 -6.39 13.18 0.35
N PHE A 339 -5.23 13.84 0.43
CA PHE A 339 -4.19 13.73 -0.59
C PHE A 339 -3.20 12.59 -0.37
N LEU A 340 -3.23 11.90 0.77
CA LEU A 340 -2.29 10.87 1.20
C LEU A 340 -2.03 9.79 0.14
N LYS A 341 -3.09 9.18 -0.41
CA LYS A 341 -3.02 8.15 -1.45
C LYS A 341 -3.62 8.60 -2.79
N ALA A 342 -4.02 9.85 -2.92
CA ALA A 342 -4.70 10.37 -4.10
C ALA A 342 -3.82 10.28 -5.37
N ALA A 343 -2.51 10.48 -5.24
CA ALA A 343 -1.55 10.34 -6.34
C ALA A 343 -1.37 8.90 -6.84
N THR A 344 -1.74 7.88 -6.06
CA THR A 344 -1.35 6.47 -6.32
C THR A 344 -1.89 5.94 -7.64
N SER A 345 -3.20 6.15 -7.92
CA SER A 345 -3.83 5.64 -9.14
C SER A 345 -3.24 6.26 -10.42
N PRO A 346 -3.18 7.59 -10.58
CA PRO A 346 -2.55 8.19 -11.74
C PRO A 346 -1.06 7.87 -11.85
N PHE A 347 -0.32 7.79 -10.72
CA PHE A 347 1.10 7.44 -10.71
C PHE A 347 1.35 6.05 -11.31
N TRP A 348 0.67 5.00 -10.82
CA TRP A 348 0.90 3.63 -11.28
C TRP A 348 0.48 3.37 -12.73
N SER A 349 -0.23 4.28 -13.34
CA SER A 349 -0.54 4.23 -14.77
C SER A 349 0.59 4.74 -15.68
N ILE A 350 1.55 5.51 -15.14
CA ILE A 350 2.65 6.13 -15.90
C ILE A 350 3.74 5.15 -16.31
N PRO A 351 4.24 4.23 -15.46
CA PRO A 351 5.35 3.34 -15.82
C PRO A 351 5.13 2.54 -17.10
N GLY A 352 3.89 2.06 -17.34
CA GLY A 352 3.56 1.30 -18.56
C GLY A 352 3.52 2.13 -19.84
N ARG A 353 3.69 3.45 -19.76
CA ARG A 353 3.76 4.37 -20.91
C ARG A 353 5.18 4.77 -21.26
N ILE A 354 6.07 4.81 -20.26
CA ILE A 354 7.48 5.14 -20.41
C ILE A 354 8.31 3.89 -20.72
N ALA A 355 7.95 2.77 -20.10
CA ALA A 355 8.67 1.51 -20.28
C ALA A 355 8.22 0.79 -21.54
N ALA A 356 9.17 0.26 -22.29
CA ALA A 356 8.86 -0.71 -23.34
C ALA A 356 8.16 -1.94 -22.72
N PRO A 357 7.25 -2.62 -23.45
CA PRO A 357 6.46 -3.75 -22.92
C PRO A 357 7.32 -4.82 -22.24
N GLU A 358 8.54 -5.08 -22.79
CA GLU A 358 9.50 -6.09 -22.29
C GLU A 358 10.07 -5.72 -20.91
N VAL A 359 10.11 -4.42 -20.59
CA VAL A 359 10.75 -3.87 -19.37
C VAL A 359 9.70 -3.47 -18.33
N ALA A 360 8.43 -3.31 -18.73
CA ALA A 360 7.38 -2.71 -17.89
C ALA A 360 7.16 -3.43 -16.55
N GLY A 361 7.24 -4.77 -16.52
CA GLY A 361 7.14 -5.56 -15.29
C GLY A 361 8.31 -5.32 -14.34
N SER A 362 9.54 -5.39 -14.86
CA SER A 362 10.77 -5.12 -14.10
C SER A 362 10.82 -3.67 -13.60
N ALA A 363 10.37 -2.72 -14.43
CA ALA A 363 10.30 -1.30 -14.07
C ALA A 363 9.37 -1.08 -12.85
N ARG A 364 8.16 -1.65 -12.87
CA ARG A 364 7.25 -1.56 -11.73
C ARG A 364 7.85 -2.15 -10.44
N GLY A 365 8.56 -3.29 -10.56
CA GLY A 365 9.25 -3.92 -9.44
C GLY A 365 10.35 -3.03 -8.85
N VAL A 366 11.19 -2.42 -9.68
CA VAL A 366 12.26 -1.50 -9.26
C VAL A 366 11.68 -0.23 -8.64
N ILE A 367 10.67 0.39 -9.29
CA ILE A 367 10.02 1.60 -8.78
C ILE A 367 9.39 1.32 -7.41
N ASN A 368 8.70 0.19 -7.23
CA ASN A 368 8.08 -0.17 -5.96
C ASN A 368 9.14 -0.51 -4.91
N GLY A 369 10.12 -1.36 -5.23
CA GLY A 369 11.16 -1.79 -4.30
C GLY A 369 11.98 -0.63 -3.77
N LEU A 370 12.58 0.17 -4.64
CA LEU A 370 13.38 1.33 -4.23
C LEU A 370 12.52 2.45 -3.63
N GLY A 371 11.28 2.63 -4.13
CA GLY A 371 10.33 3.58 -3.54
C GLY A 371 9.98 3.25 -2.09
N ASN A 372 9.82 1.97 -1.74
CA ASN A 372 9.51 1.54 -0.37
C ASN A 372 10.64 1.85 0.64
N LEU A 373 11.88 2.12 0.19
CA LEU A 373 12.92 2.66 1.08
C LEU A 373 12.54 4.02 1.66
N GLY A 374 11.70 4.80 0.97
CA GLY A 374 11.08 6.01 1.53
C GLY A 374 10.27 5.73 2.80
N GLY A 375 9.65 4.54 2.89
CA GLY A 375 8.95 4.10 4.10
C GLY A 375 9.86 3.92 5.33
N PHE A 376 11.15 3.63 5.13
CA PHE A 376 12.15 3.71 6.20
C PHE A 376 12.58 5.17 6.45
N CYS A 377 12.94 5.89 5.38
CA CYS A 377 13.50 7.23 5.51
C CYS A 377 12.52 8.22 6.12
N GLY A 378 11.23 8.16 5.80
CA GLY A 378 10.22 9.08 6.31
C GLY A 378 10.13 9.07 7.85
N PRO A 379 9.73 7.98 8.48
CA PRO A 379 9.65 7.90 9.95
C PRO A 379 11.00 8.16 10.65
N TYR A 380 12.10 7.69 10.06
CA TYR A 380 13.43 7.91 10.60
C TYR A 380 13.82 9.40 10.61
N LEU A 381 13.59 10.11 9.50
CA LEU A 381 13.83 11.55 9.41
C LEU A 381 12.95 12.34 10.38
N VAL A 382 11.68 11.98 10.52
CA VAL A 382 10.81 12.62 11.52
C VAL A 382 11.36 12.40 12.92
N GLY A 383 11.79 11.18 13.26
CA GLY A 383 12.36 10.88 14.57
C GLY A 383 13.62 11.69 14.88
N ILE A 384 14.57 11.79 13.94
CA ILE A 384 15.80 12.59 14.10
C ILE A 384 15.49 14.09 14.20
N MET A 385 14.65 14.62 13.31
CA MET A 385 14.33 16.04 13.30
C MET A 385 13.55 16.45 14.56
N THR A 386 12.70 15.56 15.07
CA THR A 386 11.99 15.78 16.34
C THR A 386 12.97 15.81 17.52
N LEU A 387 13.99 14.93 17.51
CA LEU A 387 15.01 14.89 18.58
C LEU A 387 15.93 16.13 18.56
N LEU A 388 16.39 16.52 17.36
CA LEU A 388 17.39 17.60 17.21
C LEU A 388 16.76 19.00 17.27
N TYR A 389 15.52 19.15 16.84
CA TYR A 389 14.84 20.44 16.74
C TYR A 389 13.44 20.40 17.36
N SER A 390 12.43 20.00 16.57
CA SER A 390 11.05 19.90 17.03
C SER A 390 10.20 19.06 16.05
N GLN A 391 9.02 18.64 16.50
CA GLN A 391 8.05 17.95 15.66
C GLN A 391 7.60 18.82 14.47
N ASN A 392 7.46 20.13 14.65
CA ASN A 392 7.08 21.04 13.58
C ASN A 392 8.13 21.10 12.47
N VAL A 393 9.42 21.12 12.82
CA VAL A 393 10.53 21.05 11.84
C VAL A 393 10.48 19.72 11.10
N ALA A 394 10.22 18.62 11.80
CA ALA A 394 10.09 17.29 11.17
C ALA A 394 8.95 17.24 10.14
N ILE A 395 7.79 17.84 10.44
CA ILE A 395 6.67 17.94 9.49
C ILE A 395 7.07 18.79 8.26
N CYS A 396 7.81 19.88 8.44
CA CYS A 396 8.33 20.68 7.32
C CYS A 396 9.26 19.86 6.39
N TRP A 397 10.09 18.97 6.95
CA TRP A 397 10.92 18.06 6.16
C TRP A 397 10.10 17.06 5.34
N LEU A 398 9.01 16.52 5.91
CA LEU A 398 8.08 15.68 5.14
C LEU A 398 7.42 16.47 4.00
N ALA A 399 7.00 17.70 4.26
CA ALA A 399 6.46 18.57 3.21
C ALA A 399 7.50 18.83 2.11
N GLY A 400 8.76 19.07 2.48
CA GLY A 400 9.87 19.21 1.54
C GLY A 400 10.07 17.98 0.66
N SER A 401 9.97 16.77 1.24
CA SER A 401 10.06 15.53 0.46
C SER A 401 8.94 15.42 -0.59
N LEU A 402 7.70 15.79 -0.23
CA LEU A 402 6.57 15.81 -1.16
C LEU A 402 6.73 16.85 -2.26
N VAL A 403 7.30 18.01 -1.94
CA VAL A 403 7.65 19.04 -2.94
C VAL A 403 8.68 18.49 -3.93
N ILE A 404 9.72 17.82 -3.46
CA ILE A 404 10.72 17.16 -4.31
C ILE A 404 10.05 16.11 -5.21
N ALA A 405 9.15 15.28 -4.68
CA ALA A 405 8.38 14.32 -5.48
C ALA A 405 7.54 15.04 -6.56
N GLY A 406 6.91 16.16 -6.22
CA GLY A 406 6.17 17.00 -7.15
C GLY A 406 7.06 17.56 -8.28
N ILE A 407 8.28 18.00 -7.95
CA ILE A 407 9.27 18.48 -8.93
C ILE A 407 9.66 17.35 -9.88
N PHE A 408 9.94 16.13 -9.38
CA PHE A 408 10.21 14.98 -10.25
C PHE A 408 9.03 14.67 -11.18
N THR A 409 7.80 14.92 -10.75
CA THR A 409 6.61 14.79 -11.62
C THR A 409 6.64 15.80 -12.79
N LEU A 410 7.07 17.04 -12.54
CA LEU A 410 7.23 18.05 -13.60
C LEU A 410 8.29 17.65 -14.64
N LEU A 411 9.34 16.96 -14.20
CA LEU A 411 10.45 16.51 -15.05
C LEU A 411 10.12 15.24 -15.89
N LEU A 412 8.95 14.64 -15.71
CA LEU A 412 8.49 13.51 -16.53
C LEU A 412 8.11 13.97 -17.94
N PRO A 413 8.29 13.12 -18.96
CA PRO A 413 7.93 13.45 -20.34
C PRO A 413 6.42 13.63 -20.51
N LYS A 414 5.99 14.48 -21.45
CA LYS A 414 4.56 14.79 -21.68
C LYS A 414 3.76 13.61 -22.21
N GLU A 415 4.42 12.65 -22.82
CA GLU A 415 3.84 11.38 -23.33
C GLU A 415 3.22 10.50 -22.23
N CYS A 416 3.46 10.85 -20.96
CA CYS A 416 2.79 10.22 -19.82
C CYS A 416 1.29 10.55 -19.73
N ASP A 417 0.88 11.67 -20.31
CA ASP A 417 -0.52 12.08 -20.36
C ASP A 417 -1.25 11.41 -21.54
N ILE A 418 -2.54 11.14 -21.38
CA ILE A 418 -3.39 10.63 -22.46
C ILE A 418 -3.89 11.83 -23.25
N ASN A 419 -3.71 11.83 -24.56
CA ASN A 419 -4.45 12.73 -25.41
C ASN A 419 -5.87 12.19 -25.59
N PRO A 420 -6.93 12.84 -25.04
CA PRO A 420 -8.31 12.36 -25.15
C PRO A 420 -8.80 12.27 -26.61
N SER A 421 -8.14 12.97 -27.54
CA SER A 421 -8.46 12.98 -28.97
C SER A 421 -7.77 11.90 -29.79
N GLU A 422 -6.81 11.14 -29.21
CA GLU A 422 -6.22 10.00 -29.91
C GLU A 422 -7.11 8.77 -29.76
N PRO A 423 -7.64 8.18 -30.88
CA PRO A 423 -8.32 6.89 -30.81
C PRO A 423 -7.34 5.85 -30.30
N ARG A 424 -7.79 5.03 -29.32
CA ARG A 424 -6.99 3.95 -28.70
C ARG A 424 -6.33 3.12 -29.81
N ARG A 425 -5.02 3.21 -29.96
CA ARG A 425 -4.25 2.53 -31.03
C ARG A 425 -4.47 1.01 -31.09
N HIS A 426 -4.98 0.39 -30.02
CA HIS A 426 -5.26 -1.05 -29.96
C HIS A 426 -6.55 -1.49 -30.66
N MET A 427 -7.42 -0.57 -31.14
CA MET A 427 -8.63 -0.97 -31.89
C MET A 427 -8.49 -0.87 -33.42
N LYS A 428 -7.40 -0.33 -33.95
CA LYS A 428 -7.22 -0.19 -35.41
C LYS A 428 -6.58 -1.42 -36.06
N ASP A 429 -5.76 -2.17 -35.32
CA ASP A 429 -5.09 -3.36 -35.90
C ASP A 429 -6.05 -4.54 -36.11
N ASP A 430 -7.09 -4.67 -35.28
CA ASP A 430 -8.09 -5.76 -35.45
C ASP A 430 -9.05 -5.52 -36.61
N ARG A 431 -9.24 -4.27 -37.09
CA ARG A 431 -10.09 -4.00 -38.25
C ARG A 431 -9.38 -4.13 -39.59
N LEU A 432 -8.05 -4.07 -39.60
CA LEU A 432 -7.25 -4.26 -40.82
C LEU A 432 -6.90 -5.72 -41.07
N MET A 433 -7.00 -6.59 -40.07
CA MET A 433 -6.83 -8.06 -40.24
C MET A 433 -8.13 -8.80 -40.59
N SER A 434 -9.30 -8.17 -40.41
CA SER A 434 -10.60 -8.77 -40.80
C SER A 434 -11.04 -8.38 -42.22
N ALA A 435 -10.25 -7.60 -42.95
CA ALA A 435 -10.53 -7.16 -44.33
C ALA A 435 -9.51 -7.67 -45.35
N LYS A 436 -8.78 -8.77 -45.03
CA LYS A 436 -7.97 -9.52 -45.99
C LYS A 436 -8.35 -10.99 -45.95
#